data_e0bfa7eb56d74ec33330e219f17a9602
#
_entry.id   e0bfa7eb56d74ec33330e219f17a9602
#
_cell.length_a   1.000
_cell.length_b   1.000
_cell.length_c   1.000
_cell.angle_alpha   90.00
_cell.angle_beta   90.00
_cell.angle_gamma   90.00
#
_symmetry.space_group_name_H-M   'P 1'
#
loop_
_entity.id
_entity.type
_entity.pdbx_description
1 polymer ?
#
loop_
_entity_poly.entity_id
_entity_poly.type
_entity_poly.pdbx_seq_one_letter_code
_entity_poly.pdbx_strand_id
1 'polypeptide(L)'
;MLLSGTSPLKSSLEALFRSIGHKEVSVSFKIGEKVVYPNHGIGVIEKITTSEVGGMQSSFYLLRLKATESTVMVPIANAVEIGLRSPINNSQCDRLLKVLSADFTSPPVDWKDRYKEFLERMKTGDIFHVAEVLKNLTYISMSKPLSFREKRMLERARYLVISEMSTVCRKSECVVEPLVDDALRQSCSAHTRTATLSRPLSRSSRVATAH
;
A
#
# COMPACT_ATOMS: atom_id res chain seq x y z
N MET A 1 -35.36 -29.57 -50.04
CA MET A 1 -35.06 -30.24 -48.75
C MET A 1 -33.60 -30.04 -48.44
N LEU A 2 -33.28 -29.05 -47.64
CA LEU A 2 -31.90 -28.78 -47.20
C LEU A 2 -31.90 -28.81 -45.65
N LEU A 3 -31.20 -29.81 -45.10
CA LEU A 3 -31.08 -30.05 -43.66
C LEU A 3 -29.95 -29.16 -43.11
N SER A 4 -30.32 -28.19 -42.29
CA SER A 4 -29.38 -27.37 -41.51
C SER A 4 -28.89 -28.17 -40.30
N GLY A 5 -27.70 -28.72 -40.39
CA GLY A 5 -27.02 -29.36 -39.26
C GLY A 5 -26.31 -28.31 -38.40
N THR A 6 -26.92 -27.91 -37.30
CA THR A 6 -26.28 -27.16 -36.24
C THR A 6 -25.48 -28.11 -35.37
N SER A 7 -24.14 -27.99 -35.42
CA SER A 7 -23.21 -28.84 -34.62
C SER A 7 -23.39 -28.64 -33.13
N PRO A 8 -23.53 -29.71 -32.34
CA PRO A 8 -23.75 -29.65 -30.88
C PRO A 8 -22.50 -29.23 -30.07
N LEU A 9 -21.35 -29.02 -30.72
CA LEU A 9 -20.09 -28.67 -30.09
C LEU A 9 -19.98 -27.19 -29.61
N LYS A 10 -20.77 -26.28 -30.22
CA LYS A 10 -20.77 -24.88 -29.80
C LYS A 10 -21.51 -24.65 -28.49
N SER A 11 -22.60 -25.36 -28.23
CA SER A 11 -23.40 -25.19 -27.03
C SER A 11 -22.67 -25.71 -25.75
N SER A 12 -21.83 -26.74 -25.89
CA SER A 12 -21.03 -27.27 -24.78
C SER A 12 -19.87 -26.35 -24.38
N LEU A 13 -19.25 -25.66 -25.34
CA LEU A 13 -18.19 -24.68 -25.08
C LEU A 13 -18.76 -23.41 -24.42
N GLU A 14 -19.93 -22.94 -24.87
CA GLU A 14 -20.59 -21.78 -24.24
C GLU A 14 -21.11 -22.10 -22.83
N ALA A 15 -21.55 -23.32 -22.57
CA ALA A 15 -21.93 -23.77 -21.24
C ALA A 15 -20.71 -23.89 -20.32
N LEU A 16 -19.56 -24.33 -20.84
CA LEU A 16 -18.31 -24.41 -20.10
C LEU A 16 -17.76 -23.02 -19.76
N PHE A 17 -17.86 -22.06 -20.70
CA PHE A 17 -17.48 -20.66 -20.45
C PHE A 17 -18.37 -19.96 -19.44
N ARG A 18 -19.65 -20.32 -19.33
CA ARG A 18 -20.55 -19.84 -18.28
C ARG A 18 -20.28 -20.46 -16.91
N SER A 19 -19.69 -21.65 -16.85
CA SER A 19 -19.39 -22.35 -15.60
C SER A 19 -18.07 -21.91 -14.97
N ILE A 20 -17.17 -21.23 -15.71
CA ILE A 20 -16.03 -20.53 -15.14
C ILE A 20 -16.54 -19.15 -14.68
N GLY A 21 -17.42 -19.16 -13.70
CA GLY A 21 -17.78 -17.95 -12.97
C GLY A 21 -16.52 -17.39 -12.36
N HIS A 22 -15.93 -16.40 -13.01
CA HIS A 22 -15.14 -15.41 -12.29
C HIS A 22 -16.06 -14.90 -11.20
N LYS A 23 -15.79 -15.34 -9.97
CA LYS A 23 -16.37 -14.72 -8.80
C LYS A 23 -15.80 -13.31 -8.78
N GLU A 24 -16.43 -12.40 -9.54
CA GLU A 24 -16.17 -10.98 -9.43
C GLU A 24 -16.44 -10.65 -7.97
N VAL A 25 -15.37 -10.47 -7.22
CA VAL A 25 -15.45 -9.82 -5.91
C VAL A 25 -15.74 -8.36 -6.24
N SER A 26 -17.01 -8.09 -6.56
CA SER A 26 -17.48 -6.72 -6.76
C SER A 26 -17.52 -6.06 -5.38
N VAL A 27 -16.44 -5.39 -5.03
CA VAL A 27 -16.43 -4.48 -3.90
C VAL A 27 -17.32 -3.31 -4.28
N SER A 28 -18.53 -3.27 -3.72
CA SER A 28 -19.48 -2.19 -3.96
C SER A 28 -19.41 -1.22 -2.80
N PHE A 29 -18.98 0.01 -3.08
CA PHE A 29 -18.98 1.11 -2.10
C PHE A 29 -20.24 1.97 -2.25
N LYS A 30 -20.69 2.56 -1.13
CA LYS A 30 -21.85 3.44 -1.07
C LYS A 30 -21.45 4.91 -1.09
N ILE A 31 -22.39 5.78 -1.52
CA ILE A 31 -22.22 7.22 -1.41
C ILE A 31 -22.03 7.60 0.06
N GLY A 32 -21.05 8.46 0.34
CA GLY A 32 -20.64 8.86 1.68
C GLY A 32 -19.64 7.90 2.35
N GLU A 33 -19.36 6.74 1.76
CA GLU A 33 -18.40 5.78 2.31
C GLU A 33 -16.96 6.29 2.14
N LYS A 34 -16.15 6.10 3.20
CA LYS A 34 -14.71 6.38 3.16
C LYS A 34 -13.99 5.20 2.56
N VAL A 35 -13.11 5.48 1.62
CA VAL A 35 -12.27 4.48 0.93
C VAL A 35 -10.82 4.93 0.92
N VAL A 36 -9.91 3.99 0.75
CA VAL A 36 -8.49 4.24 0.51
C VAL A 36 -8.22 4.11 -0.97
N TYR A 37 -7.69 5.16 -1.57
CA TYR A 37 -7.18 5.13 -2.93
C TYR A 37 -5.65 5.01 -2.90
N PRO A 38 -5.05 3.95 -3.47
CA PRO A 38 -3.62 3.67 -3.41
C PRO A 38 -2.78 4.90 -3.75
N ASN A 39 -1.71 5.14 -3.00
CA ASN A 39 -0.84 6.31 -3.11
C ASN A 39 -1.49 7.70 -2.89
N HIS A 40 -2.80 7.80 -2.76
CA HIS A 40 -3.50 9.06 -2.55
C HIS A 40 -4.11 9.18 -1.14
N GLY A 41 -4.33 8.05 -0.48
CA GLY A 41 -4.86 7.99 0.89
C GLY A 41 -6.38 7.97 0.93
N ILE A 42 -6.93 8.57 1.98
CA ILE A 42 -8.38 8.56 2.24
C ILE A 42 -9.14 9.47 1.26
N GLY A 43 -10.21 8.91 0.71
CA GLY A 43 -11.22 9.65 -0.02
C GLY A 43 -12.64 9.29 0.44
N VAL A 44 -13.62 10.02 -0.06
CA VAL A 44 -15.05 9.80 0.19
C VAL A 44 -15.75 9.63 -1.15
N ILE A 45 -16.60 8.64 -1.28
CA ILE A 45 -17.47 8.47 -2.46
C ILE A 45 -18.55 9.56 -2.42
N GLU A 46 -18.43 10.55 -3.27
CA GLU A 46 -19.43 11.65 -3.33
C GLU A 46 -20.65 11.26 -4.16
N LYS A 47 -20.41 10.58 -5.28
CA LYS A 47 -21.46 10.23 -6.23
C LYS A 47 -21.12 8.98 -7.00
N ILE A 48 -22.14 8.27 -7.47
CA ILE A 48 -22.02 7.22 -8.49
C ILE A 48 -22.65 7.77 -9.76
N THR A 49 -21.89 7.79 -10.84
CA THR A 49 -22.35 8.31 -12.13
C THR A 49 -22.20 7.25 -13.22
N THR A 50 -23.12 7.26 -14.17
CA THR A 50 -22.99 6.45 -15.38
C THR A 50 -22.66 7.39 -16.55
N SER A 51 -21.65 7.04 -17.31
CA SER A 51 -21.22 7.79 -18.50
C SER A 51 -20.95 6.83 -19.65
N GLU A 52 -21.17 7.29 -20.86
CA GLU A 52 -20.85 6.55 -22.06
C GLU A 52 -19.38 6.79 -22.43
N VAL A 53 -18.61 5.71 -22.49
CA VAL A 53 -17.20 5.73 -22.87
C VAL A 53 -17.01 4.71 -24.00
N GLY A 54 -16.61 5.20 -25.19
CA GLY A 54 -16.39 4.33 -26.35
C GLY A 54 -17.64 3.60 -26.84
N GLY A 55 -18.84 4.19 -26.70
CA GLY A 55 -20.12 3.57 -27.09
C GLY A 55 -20.68 2.56 -26.10
N MET A 56 -20.04 2.37 -24.92
CA MET A 56 -20.53 1.51 -23.85
C MET A 56 -20.83 2.31 -22.58
N GLN A 57 -21.95 1.99 -21.94
CA GLN A 57 -22.28 2.57 -20.64
C GLN A 57 -21.38 2.00 -19.54
N SER A 58 -20.68 2.86 -18.85
CA SER A 58 -19.81 2.52 -17.71
C SER A 58 -20.19 3.34 -16.49
N SER A 59 -20.15 2.69 -15.32
CA SER A 59 -20.45 3.34 -14.04
C SER A 59 -19.15 3.68 -13.32
N PHE A 60 -19.13 4.86 -12.68
CA PHE A 60 -17.95 5.43 -12.03
C PHE A 60 -18.27 5.86 -10.60
N TYR A 61 -17.32 5.64 -9.70
CA TYR A 61 -17.26 6.36 -8.43
C TYR A 61 -16.66 7.73 -8.65
N LEU A 62 -17.32 8.77 -8.16
CA LEU A 62 -16.76 10.11 -8.02
C LEU A 62 -16.19 10.20 -6.61
N LEU A 63 -14.87 10.16 -6.51
CA LEU A 63 -14.11 10.06 -5.26
C LEU A 63 -13.47 11.40 -4.96
N ARG A 64 -13.84 12.05 -3.84
CA ARG A 64 -13.14 13.22 -3.32
C ARG A 64 -11.99 12.79 -2.42
N LEU A 65 -10.78 13.15 -2.78
CA LEU A 65 -9.57 12.86 -2.00
C LEU A 65 -9.40 13.89 -0.88
N LYS A 66 -9.16 13.40 0.36
CA LYS A 66 -8.96 14.28 1.53
C LYS A 66 -7.66 15.10 1.43
N ALA A 67 -6.60 14.54 0.82
CA ALA A 67 -5.29 15.17 0.75
C ALA A 67 -5.23 16.42 -0.14
N THR A 68 -5.93 16.40 -1.25
CA THR A 68 -5.82 17.42 -2.33
C THR A 68 -7.14 18.12 -2.60
N GLU A 69 -8.21 17.69 -1.92
CA GLU A 69 -9.60 18.11 -2.17
C GLU A 69 -10.03 17.94 -3.63
N SER A 70 -9.25 17.21 -4.40
CA SER A 70 -9.53 16.92 -5.80
C SER A 70 -10.50 15.76 -5.94
N THR A 71 -11.26 15.78 -7.04
CA THR A 71 -12.21 14.72 -7.37
C THR A 71 -11.62 13.84 -8.47
N VAL A 72 -11.68 12.52 -8.26
CA VAL A 72 -11.21 11.50 -9.21
C VAL A 72 -12.37 10.61 -9.60
N MET A 73 -12.48 10.30 -10.89
CA MET A 73 -13.43 9.32 -11.41
C MET A 73 -12.76 7.95 -11.49
N VAL A 74 -13.33 6.96 -10.80
CA VAL A 74 -12.81 5.59 -10.77
C VAL A 74 -13.87 4.66 -11.37
N PRO A 75 -13.57 3.95 -12.49
CA PRO A 75 -14.51 2.96 -13.03
C PRO A 75 -14.81 1.88 -12.01
N ILE A 76 -16.09 1.58 -11.80
CA ILE A 76 -16.51 0.57 -10.80
C ILE A 76 -15.94 -0.81 -11.15
N ALA A 77 -15.92 -1.16 -12.43
CA ALA A 77 -15.37 -2.42 -12.90
C ALA A 77 -13.88 -2.62 -12.53
N ASN A 78 -13.11 -1.54 -12.47
CA ASN A 78 -11.67 -1.58 -12.20
C ASN A 78 -11.32 -1.22 -10.75
N ALA A 79 -12.31 -0.92 -9.90
CA ALA A 79 -12.06 -0.45 -8.54
C ALA A 79 -11.21 -1.42 -7.71
N VAL A 80 -11.44 -2.73 -7.85
CA VAL A 80 -10.66 -3.79 -7.19
C VAL A 80 -9.25 -3.87 -7.76
N GLU A 81 -9.11 -3.84 -9.08
CA GLU A 81 -7.81 -3.91 -9.76
C GLU A 81 -6.92 -2.70 -9.43
N ILE A 82 -7.52 -1.52 -9.35
CA ILE A 82 -6.85 -0.28 -8.92
C ILE A 82 -6.43 -0.37 -7.45
N GLY A 83 -7.01 -1.28 -6.66
CA GLY A 83 -6.75 -1.46 -5.24
C GLY A 83 -7.56 -0.53 -4.33
N LEU A 84 -8.73 -0.04 -4.81
CA LEU A 84 -9.66 0.71 -3.98
C LEU A 84 -10.19 -0.20 -2.87
N ARG A 85 -10.07 0.20 -1.61
CA ARG A 85 -10.45 -0.61 -0.46
C ARG A 85 -11.06 0.22 0.67
N SER A 86 -11.76 -0.43 1.58
CA SER A 86 -12.15 0.20 2.85
C SER A 86 -10.91 0.49 3.72
N PRO A 87 -10.95 1.53 4.56
CA PRO A 87 -9.93 1.76 5.57
C PRO A 87 -9.80 0.57 6.52
N ILE A 88 -8.63 0.42 7.16
CA ILE A 88 -8.43 -0.57 8.21
C ILE A 88 -9.42 -0.35 9.37
N ASN A 89 -9.57 -1.34 10.23
CA ASN A 89 -10.36 -1.24 11.45
C ASN A 89 -9.50 -0.92 12.69
N ASN A 90 -10.12 -0.67 13.84
CA ASN A 90 -9.39 -0.34 15.08
C ASN A 90 -8.39 -1.42 15.50
N SER A 91 -8.75 -2.70 15.40
CA SER A 91 -7.84 -3.81 15.71
C SER A 91 -6.62 -3.84 14.79
N GLN A 92 -6.83 -3.49 13.52
CA GLN A 92 -5.73 -3.37 12.57
C GLN A 92 -4.88 -2.11 12.82
N CYS A 93 -5.45 -1.03 13.38
CA CYS A 93 -4.66 0.12 13.85
C CYS A 93 -3.66 -0.28 14.96
N ASP A 94 -4.11 -1.06 15.94
CA ASP A 94 -3.22 -1.55 17.01
C ASP A 94 -2.14 -2.49 16.45
N ARG A 95 -2.51 -3.33 15.50
CA ARG A 95 -1.55 -4.18 14.77
C ARG A 95 -0.56 -3.35 13.98
N LEU A 96 -1.01 -2.27 13.32
CA LEU A 96 -0.16 -1.38 12.55
C LEU A 96 0.89 -0.69 13.43
N LEU A 97 0.51 -0.22 14.62
CA LEU A 97 1.47 0.34 15.60
C LEU A 97 2.49 -0.70 16.06
N LYS A 98 2.07 -1.95 16.30
CA LYS A 98 2.99 -3.05 16.61
C LYS A 98 3.97 -3.32 15.46
N VAL A 99 3.49 -3.32 14.22
CA VAL A 99 4.35 -3.47 13.04
C VAL A 99 5.33 -2.31 12.92
N LEU A 100 4.88 -1.07 13.16
CA LEU A 100 5.73 0.12 13.13
C LEU A 100 6.82 0.10 14.21
N SER A 101 6.56 -0.46 15.40
CA SER A 101 7.54 -0.54 16.50
C SER A 101 8.44 -1.77 16.45
N ALA A 102 8.07 -2.81 15.71
CA ALA A 102 8.86 -4.03 15.59
C ALA A 102 10.14 -3.82 14.76
N ASP A 103 11.13 -4.69 14.99
CA ASP A 103 12.32 -4.77 14.12
C ASP A 103 11.93 -5.13 12.68
N PHE A 104 12.81 -4.90 11.73
CA PHE A 104 12.55 -5.08 10.30
C PHE A 104 13.79 -5.59 9.56
N THR A 105 13.58 -6.12 8.37
CA THR A 105 14.68 -6.55 7.50
C THR A 105 15.37 -5.33 6.90
N SER A 106 16.70 -5.30 6.96
CA SER A 106 17.49 -4.24 6.32
C SER A 106 17.17 -4.12 4.84
N PRO A 107 16.96 -2.90 4.34
CA PRO A 107 16.64 -2.69 2.93
C PRO A 107 17.85 -3.00 2.03
N PRO A 108 17.65 -3.27 0.74
CA PRO A 108 18.71 -3.44 -0.23
C PRO A 108 19.73 -2.29 -0.18
N VAL A 109 21.01 -2.63 -0.31
CA VAL A 109 22.10 -1.63 -0.27
C VAL A 109 22.07 -0.76 -1.52
N ASP A 110 21.83 -1.37 -2.69
CA ASP A 110 21.68 -0.61 -3.94
C ASP A 110 20.41 0.24 -3.91
N TRP A 111 20.59 1.53 -4.23
CA TRP A 111 19.49 2.51 -4.17
C TRP A 111 18.43 2.29 -5.25
N LYS A 112 18.81 1.75 -6.43
CA LYS A 112 17.89 1.50 -7.54
C LYS A 112 16.93 0.36 -7.20
N ASP A 113 17.49 -0.76 -6.71
CA ASP A 113 16.71 -1.92 -6.32
C ASP A 113 15.79 -1.58 -5.15
N ARG A 114 16.32 -0.88 -4.15
CA ARG A 114 15.55 -0.39 -2.99
C ARG A 114 14.40 0.51 -3.42
N TYR A 115 14.66 1.48 -4.31
CA TYR A 115 13.62 2.39 -4.79
C TYR A 115 12.52 1.65 -5.56
N LYS A 116 12.90 0.71 -6.42
CA LYS A 116 11.95 -0.13 -7.17
C LYS A 116 11.07 -0.95 -6.23
N GLU A 117 11.69 -1.64 -5.27
CA GLU A 117 10.96 -2.44 -4.27
C GLU A 117 9.99 -1.59 -3.47
N PHE A 118 10.43 -0.44 -2.97
CA PHE A 118 9.57 0.45 -2.20
C PHE A 118 8.42 1.01 -3.03
N LEU A 119 8.68 1.33 -4.30
CA LEU A 119 7.64 1.81 -5.22
C LEU A 119 6.56 0.74 -5.44
N GLU A 120 6.96 -0.52 -5.63
CA GLU A 120 6.00 -1.63 -5.77
C GLU A 120 5.19 -1.84 -4.49
N ARG A 121 5.82 -1.80 -3.32
CA ARG A 121 5.11 -1.88 -2.03
C ARG A 121 4.10 -0.73 -1.84
N MET A 122 4.46 0.48 -2.23
CA MET A 122 3.56 1.63 -2.16
C MET A 122 2.35 1.49 -3.09
N LYS A 123 2.52 0.86 -4.27
CA LYS A 123 1.44 0.65 -5.25
C LYS A 123 0.39 -0.36 -4.79
N THR A 124 0.74 -1.30 -3.92
CA THR A 124 -0.22 -2.30 -3.44
C THR A 124 -1.43 -1.69 -2.72
N GLY A 125 -1.30 -0.48 -2.18
CA GLY A 125 -2.31 0.15 -1.35
C GLY A 125 -2.46 -0.47 0.04
N ASP A 126 -1.74 -1.55 0.36
CA ASP A 126 -1.73 -2.14 1.70
C ASP A 126 -0.95 -1.26 2.67
N ILE A 127 -1.62 -0.80 3.74
CA ILE A 127 -1.02 0.07 4.74
C ILE A 127 0.14 -0.58 5.49
N PHE A 128 0.16 -1.90 5.61
CA PHE A 128 1.26 -2.62 6.24
C PHE A 128 2.52 -2.58 5.38
N HIS A 129 2.39 -2.71 4.06
CA HIS A 129 3.50 -2.51 3.12
C HIS A 129 4.01 -1.08 3.13
N VAL A 130 3.10 -0.10 3.23
CA VAL A 130 3.46 1.32 3.37
C VAL A 130 4.23 1.57 4.68
N ALA A 131 3.81 0.94 5.79
CA ALA A 131 4.50 1.01 7.08
C ALA A 131 5.93 0.45 7.02
N GLU A 132 6.14 -0.64 6.30
CA GLU A 132 7.49 -1.18 6.07
C GLU A 132 8.38 -0.20 5.31
N VAL A 133 7.85 0.43 4.25
CA VAL A 133 8.57 1.48 3.50
C VAL A 133 8.90 2.66 4.41
N LEU A 134 7.94 3.10 5.23
CA LEU A 134 8.11 4.19 6.19
C LEU A 134 9.24 3.90 7.18
N LYS A 135 9.26 2.70 7.80
CA LYS A 135 10.32 2.27 8.72
C LYS A 135 11.70 2.30 8.05
N ASN A 136 11.81 1.65 6.90
CA ASN A 136 13.07 1.53 6.18
C ASN A 136 13.64 2.90 5.79
N LEU A 137 12.81 3.79 5.24
CA LEU A 137 13.25 5.13 4.85
C LEU A 137 13.59 6.00 6.06
N THR A 138 12.87 5.88 7.17
CA THR A 138 13.20 6.56 8.43
C THR A 138 14.56 6.11 8.94
N TYR A 139 14.83 4.81 8.98
CA TYR A 139 16.12 4.27 9.41
C TYR A 139 17.27 4.74 8.52
N ILE A 140 17.10 4.70 7.19
CA ILE A 140 18.12 5.18 6.25
C ILE A 140 18.41 6.66 6.48
N SER A 141 17.37 7.48 6.73
CA SER A 141 17.52 8.93 6.95
C SER A 141 18.34 9.28 8.18
N MET A 142 18.41 8.36 9.17
CA MET A 142 19.25 8.55 10.37
C MET A 142 20.75 8.35 10.09
N SER A 143 21.09 7.57 9.06
CA SER A 143 22.49 7.21 8.74
C SER A 143 23.07 8.02 7.58
N LYS A 144 22.24 8.45 6.64
CA LYS A 144 22.65 9.22 5.47
C LYS A 144 21.52 10.09 4.92
N PRO A 145 21.83 11.19 4.21
CA PRO A 145 20.81 11.99 3.57
C PRO A 145 20.07 11.19 2.49
N LEU A 146 18.75 11.27 2.48
CA LEU A 146 17.90 10.66 1.45
C LEU A 146 17.98 11.47 0.16
N SER A 147 17.90 10.78 -0.98
CA SER A 147 17.67 11.40 -2.29
C SER A 147 16.32 12.12 -2.32
N PHE A 148 16.13 13.04 -3.27
CA PHE A 148 14.87 13.77 -3.44
C PHE A 148 13.67 12.82 -3.61
N ARG A 149 13.81 11.74 -4.38
CA ARG A 149 12.76 10.74 -4.58
C ARG A 149 12.44 9.97 -3.30
N GLU A 150 13.46 9.58 -2.53
CA GLU A 150 13.29 8.89 -1.25
C GLU A 150 12.62 9.80 -0.21
N LYS A 151 12.99 11.10 -0.15
CA LYS A 151 12.33 12.07 0.73
C LYS A 151 10.83 12.18 0.42
N ARG A 152 10.47 12.34 -0.85
CA ARG A 152 9.05 12.40 -1.25
C ARG A 152 8.30 11.10 -0.95
N MET A 153 8.96 9.96 -1.09
CA MET A 153 8.36 8.66 -0.73
C MET A 153 8.17 8.53 0.78
N LEU A 154 9.13 8.95 1.58
CA LEU A 154 9.04 8.99 3.04
C LEU A 154 7.86 9.86 3.50
N GLU A 155 7.77 11.09 2.98
CA GLU A 155 6.67 12.01 3.28
C GLU A 155 5.32 11.42 2.89
N ARG A 156 5.25 10.80 1.71
CA ARG A 156 4.02 10.15 1.23
C ARG A 156 3.64 8.97 2.11
N ALA A 157 4.56 8.07 2.44
CA ALA A 157 4.30 6.93 3.30
C ALA A 157 3.83 7.38 4.70
N ARG A 158 4.48 8.40 5.26
CA ARG A 158 4.10 8.99 6.55
C ARG A 158 2.68 9.55 6.50
N TYR A 159 2.37 10.34 5.48
CA TYR A 159 1.01 10.89 5.29
C TYR A 159 -0.04 9.79 5.20
N LEU A 160 0.20 8.73 4.41
CA LEU A 160 -0.76 7.63 4.23
C LEU A 160 -1.05 6.93 5.56
N VAL A 161 -0.02 6.61 6.35
CA VAL A 161 -0.17 5.96 7.66
C VAL A 161 -0.95 6.86 8.62
N ILE A 162 -0.55 8.11 8.78
CA ILE A 162 -1.17 9.04 9.73
C ILE A 162 -2.61 9.34 9.36
N SER A 163 -2.89 9.63 8.09
CA SER A 163 -4.25 9.98 7.62
C SER A 163 -5.24 8.81 7.76
N GLU A 164 -4.81 7.59 7.46
CA GLU A 164 -5.67 6.42 7.61
C GLU A 164 -5.93 6.11 9.09
N MET A 165 -4.89 6.10 9.95
CA MET A 165 -5.04 5.90 11.38
C MET A 165 -5.91 6.98 12.03
N SER A 166 -5.70 8.26 11.69
CA SER A 166 -6.51 9.37 12.22
C SER A 166 -7.99 9.20 11.88
N THR A 167 -8.26 8.78 10.65
CA THR A 167 -9.63 8.55 10.15
C THR A 167 -10.32 7.41 10.89
N VAL A 168 -9.60 6.30 11.13
CA VAL A 168 -10.13 5.10 11.79
C VAL A 168 -10.29 5.31 13.28
N CYS A 169 -9.27 5.85 13.94
CA CYS A 169 -9.29 6.11 15.38
C CYS A 169 -10.15 7.33 15.76
N ARG A 170 -10.65 8.09 14.76
CA ARG A 170 -11.40 9.35 14.96
C ARG A 170 -10.62 10.36 15.84
N LYS A 171 -9.31 10.40 15.67
CA LYS A 171 -8.40 11.34 16.35
C LYS A 171 -7.81 12.30 15.33
N SER A 172 -7.41 13.47 15.76
CA SER A 172 -6.69 14.41 14.89
C SER A 172 -5.31 13.87 14.53
N GLU A 173 -4.79 14.31 13.39
CA GLU A 173 -3.47 13.89 12.90
C GLU A 173 -2.36 14.27 13.89
N CYS A 174 -2.48 15.42 14.57
CA CYS A 174 -1.53 15.86 15.61
C CYS A 174 -1.49 14.96 16.86
N VAL A 175 -2.51 14.14 17.11
CA VAL A 175 -2.53 13.13 18.18
C VAL A 175 -1.92 11.80 17.70
N VAL A 176 -2.15 11.44 16.44
CA VAL A 176 -1.65 10.19 15.87
C VAL A 176 -0.16 10.27 15.51
N GLU A 177 0.28 11.43 15.05
CA GLU A 177 1.66 11.66 14.60
C GLU A 177 2.72 11.31 15.65
N PRO A 178 2.62 11.78 16.91
CA PRO A 178 3.58 11.37 17.96
C PRO A 178 3.59 9.87 18.23
N LEU A 179 2.45 9.19 18.13
CA LEU A 179 2.37 7.72 18.33
C LEU A 179 3.15 6.97 17.24
N VAL A 180 3.03 7.43 15.99
CA VAL A 180 3.78 6.88 14.86
C VAL A 180 5.27 7.15 15.02
N ASP A 181 5.65 8.36 15.44
CA ASP A 181 7.06 8.73 15.65
C ASP A 181 7.72 7.94 16.77
N ASP A 182 6.99 7.70 17.86
CA ASP A 182 7.49 6.88 18.97
C ASP A 182 7.69 5.42 18.54
N ALA A 183 6.75 4.86 17.79
CA ALA A 183 6.86 3.51 17.23
C ALA A 183 8.07 3.39 16.27
N LEU A 184 8.27 4.36 15.38
CA LEU A 184 9.42 4.39 14.47
C LEU A 184 10.75 4.50 15.21
N ARG A 185 10.83 5.33 16.27
CA ARG A 185 12.04 5.43 17.13
C ARG A 185 12.37 4.10 17.81
N GLN A 186 11.37 3.40 18.32
CA GLN A 186 11.53 2.08 18.92
C GLN A 186 12.07 1.06 17.91
N SER A 187 11.47 1.01 16.73
CA SER A 187 11.88 0.13 15.64
C SER A 187 13.33 0.36 15.21
N CYS A 188 13.70 1.62 14.93
CA CYS A 188 15.06 1.99 14.53
C CYS A 188 16.09 1.65 15.62
N SER A 189 15.76 1.87 16.89
CA SER A 189 16.63 1.53 18.03
C SER A 189 16.80 0.01 18.19
N ALA A 190 15.75 -0.77 17.97
CA ALA A 190 15.80 -2.23 17.98
C ALA A 190 16.69 -2.74 16.85
N HIS A 191 16.47 -2.24 15.63
CA HIS A 191 17.24 -2.64 14.44
C HIS A 191 18.74 -2.34 14.57
N THR A 192 19.10 -1.17 15.12
CA THR A 192 20.50 -0.81 15.34
C THR A 192 21.17 -1.77 16.34
N ARG A 193 20.48 -2.20 17.40
CA ARG A 193 21.00 -3.18 18.37
C ARG A 193 21.22 -4.54 17.71
N THR A 194 20.24 -5.03 16.94
CA THR A 194 20.33 -6.32 16.24
C THR A 194 21.48 -6.31 15.22
N ALA A 195 21.62 -5.25 14.42
CA ALA A 195 22.70 -5.09 13.45
C ALA A 195 24.10 -5.04 14.11
N THR A 196 24.21 -4.47 15.30
CA THR A 196 25.48 -4.41 16.04
C THR A 196 25.88 -5.79 16.58
N LEU A 197 24.91 -6.59 17.05
CA LEU A 197 25.15 -7.94 17.58
C LEU A 197 25.51 -8.95 16.49
N SER A 198 25.03 -8.77 15.27
CA SER A 198 25.29 -9.66 14.13
C SER A 198 26.61 -9.37 13.40
N ARG A 199 27.35 -8.32 13.78
CA ARG A 199 28.65 -8.00 13.19
C ARG A 199 29.73 -8.94 13.77
N PRO A 200 30.37 -9.84 12.97
CA PRO A 200 31.43 -10.68 13.48
C PRO A 200 32.59 -9.81 13.96
N LEU A 201 33.08 -10.09 15.17
CA LEU A 201 34.29 -9.49 15.71
C LEU A 201 35.44 -9.80 14.73
N SER A 202 35.88 -8.84 13.94
CA SER A 202 37.09 -8.97 13.16
C SER A 202 38.25 -9.15 14.15
N ARG A 203 38.81 -10.37 14.20
CA ARG A 203 40.05 -10.69 14.89
C ARG A 203 41.13 -9.77 14.32
N SER A 204 41.47 -8.73 15.04
CA SER A 204 42.71 -8.01 14.85
C SER A 204 43.86 -8.96 15.19
N SER A 205 44.42 -9.64 14.18
CA SER A 205 45.69 -10.32 14.28
C SER A 205 46.79 -9.27 14.29
N ARG A 206 47.16 -8.83 15.49
CA ARG A 206 48.47 -8.21 15.71
C ARG A 206 49.50 -9.29 15.53
N VAL A 207 50.10 -9.36 14.34
CA VAL A 207 51.38 -10.03 14.17
C VAL A 207 52.43 -9.10 14.74
N ALA A 208 52.91 -9.43 15.92
CA ALA A 208 54.14 -8.88 16.45
C ALA A 208 55.28 -9.59 15.69
N THR A 209 55.95 -8.84 14.81
CA THR A 209 57.24 -9.31 14.26
C THR A 209 58.33 -8.66 15.15
N ALA A 210 58.91 -9.52 16.00
CA ALA A 210 60.21 -9.22 16.58
C ALA A 210 61.30 -9.61 15.60
N HIS A 211 62.15 -8.70 15.23
CA HIS A 211 63.61 -8.80 15.05
C HIS A 211 64.18 -7.44 14.71
#